data_0cd636bc53afa5c2577fae17133090e8
#
_entry.id   0cd636bc53afa5c2577fae17133090e8
#
_cell.length_a   1.000
_cell.length_b   1.000
_cell.length_c   1.000
_cell.angle_alpha   90.00
_cell.angle_beta   90.00
_cell.angle_gamma   90.00
#
_symmetry.space_group_name_H-M   'P 1'
#
loop_
_entity.id
_entity.type
_entity.pdbx_description
1 polymer ?
#
loop_
_entity_poly.entity_id
_entity_poly.type
_entity_poly.pdbx_seq_one_letter_code
_entity_poly.pdbx_strand_id
1 'polypeptide(L)'
;MAVLILGPLMLGQAPTERFLLWNLALAWIPFVAALWVEALDTAGRVRLAVVAGVLWLFFLPNAPYLLSDFSHFDHRSVTPWLDLARLVAFGWAGVLLGLTSLRIVHRVVAARLGELAGWGLVLAAAVASGIGIVLGRFARLNSWELVTRPTAVAGEAVRLGGNYRVVAVAMFFAALVLVMYLALGTEGALRRFGMPSGRRPQT
;
A
#
# COMPACT_ATOMS: atom_id res chain seq x y z
N MET A 1 8.95 17.65 -3.19
CA MET A 1 9.01 16.52 -2.24
C MET A 1 10.21 16.60 -1.29
N ALA A 2 11.43 16.80 -1.76
CA ALA A 2 12.61 16.96 -0.89
C ALA A 2 12.45 18.07 0.17
N VAL A 3 11.91 19.23 -0.19
CA VAL A 3 11.67 20.37 0.72
C VAL A 3 10.66 20.03 1.82
N LEU A 4 9.61 19.24 1.50
CA LEU A 4 8.61 18.79 2.48
C LEU A 4 9.15 17.74 3.46
N ILE A 5 10.20 17.02 3.07
CA ILE A 5 10.86 16.01 3.91
C ILE A 5 12.03 16.62 4.70
N LEU A 6 12.85 17.47 4.06
CA LEU A 6 14.05 18.04 4.66
C LEU A 6 13.74 19.26 5.54
N GLY A 7 12.68 20.01 5.25
CA GLY A 7 12.29 21.18 6.05
C GLY A 7 12.09 20.84 7.54
N PRO A 8 11.35 19.78 7.88
CA PRO A 8 11.16 19.35 9.27
C PRO A 8 12.41 18.82 9.95
N LEU A 9 13.30 18.15 9.20
CA LEU A 9 14.60 17.68 9.72
C LEU A 9 15.50 18.83 10.19
N MET A 10 15.30 20.04 9.64
CA MET A 10 16.08 21.24 9.97
C MET A 10 15.46 22.09 11.08
N LEU A 11 14.14 21.92 11.40
CA LEU A 11 13.39 22.82 12.29
C LEU A 11 13.02 22.23 13.67
N GLY A 12 13.65 21.11 14.11
CA GLY A 12 13.36 20.51 15.42
C GLY A 12 11.98 19.85 15.49
N GLN A 13 11.95 18.58 15.32
CA GLN A 13 10.83 17.73 14.90
C GLN A 13 9.68 17.62 15.89
N ALA A 14 8.46 17.90 15.44
CA ALA A 14 7.25 17.44 16.09
C ALA A 14 7.15 15.88 16.02
N PRO A 15 6.59 15.21 17.07
CA PRO A 15 6.43 13.75 17.11
C PRO A 15 5.71 13.17 15.88
N THR A 16 4.79 13.94 15.29
CA THR A 16 4.00 13.58 14.12
C THR A 16 4.85 13.35 12.85
N GLU A 17 5.94 14.09 12.70
CA GLU A 17 6.81 14.00 11.52
C GLU A 17 7.64 12.71 11.50
N ARG A 18 8.14 12.29 12.67
CA ARG A 18 8.85 11.01 12.82
C ARG A 18 7.94 9.84 12.50
N PHE A 19 6.68 9.92 12.90
CA PHE A 19 5.66 8.92 12.64
C PHE A 19 5.36 8.77 11.14
N LEU A 20 5.19 9.88 10.41
CA LEU A 20 4.97 9.87 8.96
C LEU A 20 6.17 9.30 8.20
N LEU A 21 7.39 9.69 8.56
CA LEU A 21 8.61 9.16 7.95
C LEU A 21 8.77 7.67 8.22
N TRP A 22 8.47 7.21 9.43
CA TRP A 22 8.50 5.80 9.79
C TRP A 22 7.50 4.98 8.97
N ASN A 23 6.25 5.44 8.88
CA ASN A 23 5.22 4.76 8.10
C ASN A 23 5.54 4.76 6.59
N LEU A 24 6.14 5.82 6.07
CA LEU A 24 6.62 5.85 4.70
C LEU A 24 7.75 4.84 4.49
N ALA A 25 8.70 4.73 5.42
CA ALA A 25 9.75 3.72 5.36
C ALA A 25 9.16 2.29 5.34
N LEU A 26 8.14 2.03 6.17
CA LEU A 26 7.43 0.75 6.16
C LEU A 26 6.67 0.50 4.84
N ALA A 27 6.16 1.55 4.18
CA ALA A 27 5.51 1.43 2.88
C ALA A 27 6.48 1.10 1.72
N TRP A 28 7.78 1.37 1.87
CA TRP A 28 8.81 0.95 0.92
C TRP A 28 9.09 -0.56 0.96
N ILE A 29 8.89 -1.22 2.11
CA ILE A 29 9.17 -2.66 2.27
C ILE A 29 8.39 -3.50 1.25
N PRO A 30 7.05 -3.38 1.12
CA PRO A 30 6.32 -4.16 0.14
C PRO A 30 6.72 -3.82 -1.30
N PHE A 31 7.09 -2.59 -1.60
CA PHE A 31 7.56 -2.24 -2.94
C PHE A 31 8.88 -2.95 -3.28
N VAL A 32 9.86 -2.93 -2.39
CA VAL A 32 11.14 -3.64 -2.56
C VAL A 32 10.93 -5.15 -2.62
N ALA A 33 10.05 -5.70 -1.76
CA ALA A 33 9.72 -7.12 -1.77
C ALA A 33 9.06 -7.54 -3.11
N ALA A 34 8.19 -6.70 -3.70
CA ALA A 34 7.62 -6.96 -5.02
C ALA A 34 8.67 -6.99 -6.14
N LEU A 35 9.67 -6.10 -6.10
CA LEU A 35 10.81 -6.14 -7.03
C LEU A 35 11.62 -7.44 -6.87
N TRP A 36 11.78 -7.93 -5.64
CA TRP A 36 12.42 -9.23 -5.40
C TRP A 36 11.58 -10.39 -5.93
N VAL A 37 10.24 -10.35 -5.79
CA VAL A 37 9.36 -11.36 -6.39
C VAL A 37 9.61 -11.43 -7.90
N GLU A 38 9.60 -10.32 -8.61
CA GLU A 38 9.81 -10.26 -10.05
C GLU A 38 11.23 -10.73 -10.44
N ALA A 39 12.27 -10.26 -9.74
CA ALA A 39 13.64 -10.65 -10.02
C ALA A 39 13.93 -12.13 -9.75
N LEU A 40 13.41 -12.68 -8.65
CA LEU A 40 13.57 -14.10 -8.31
C LEU A 40 12.76 -15.00 -9.23
N ASP A 41 11.59 -14.54 -9.66
CA ASP A 41 10.74 -15.23 -10.63
C ASP A 41 11.43 -15.35 -11.99
N THR A 42 11.98 -14.25 -12.49
CA THR A 42 12.74 -14.24 -13.76
C THR A 42 14.02 -15.07 -13.70
N ALA A 43 14.66 -15.18 -12.52
CA ALA A 43 15.80 -16.03 -12.27
C ALA A 43 15.44 -17.53 -12.09
N GLY A 44 14.14 -17.91 -12.19
CA GLY A 44 13.67 -19.28 -11.98
C GLY A 44 13.67 -19.74 -10.51
N ARG A 45 13.95 -18.85 -9.57
CA ARG A 45 14.02 -19.16 -8.12
C ARG A 45 12.65 -19.08 -7.45
N VAL A 46 11.69 -19.88 -7.92
CA VAL A 46 10.27 -19.78 -7.54
C VAL A 46 10.05 -19.87 -6.02
N ARG A 47 10.76 -20.75 -5.30
CA ARG A 47 10.61 -20.88 -3.84
C ARG A 47 10.96 -19.57 -3.11
N LEU A 48 12.03 -18.91 -3.53
CA LEU A 48 12.43 -17.63 -2.95
C LEU A 48 11.46 -16.51 -3.36
N ALA A 49 10.94 -16.54 -4.58
CA ALA A 49 9.90 -15.61 -5.00
C ALA A 49 8.62 -15.73 -4.15
N VAL A 50 8.23 -16.95 -3.77
CA VAL A 50 7.10 -17.17 -2.84
C VAL A 50 7.41 -16.59 -1.45
N VAL A 51 8.61 -16.79 -0.91
CA VAL A 51 9.01 -16.20 0.38
C VAL A 51 8.96 -14.68 0.32
N ALA A 52 9.48 -14.07 -0.76
CA ALA A 52 9.40 -12.63 -0.97
C ALA A 52 7.94 -12.16 -1.12
N GLY A 53 7.07 -12.95 -1.76
CA GLY A 53 5.64 -12.68 -1.89
C GLY A 53 4.90 -12.72 -0.55
N VAL A 54 5.24 -13.65 0.33
CA VAL A 54 4.72 -13.68 1.70
C VAL A 54 5.15 -12.42 2.46
N LEU A 55 6.43 -12.06 2.43
CA LEU A 55 6.93 -10.83 3.04
C LEU A 55 6.20 -9.60 2.49
N TRP A 56 6.03 -9.53 1.17
CA TRP A 56 5.27 -8.48 0.50
C TRP A 56 3.85 -8.36 1.06
N LEU A 57 3.12 -9.47 1.16
CA LEU A 57 1.72 -9.47 1.64
C LEU A 57 1.61 -9.01 3.10
N PHE A 58 2.55 -9.40 3.95
CA PHE A 58 2.59 -8.97 5.36
C PHE A 58 2.78 -7.46 5.52
N PHE A 59 3.60 -6.85 4.68
CA PHE A 59 3.91 -5.43 4.78
C PHE A 59 3.04 -4.56 3.88
N LEU A 60 2.30 -5.13 2.92
CA LEU A 60 1.45 -4.38 2.00
C LEU A 60 0.45 -3.43 2.69
N PRO A 61 -0.22 -3.81 3.81
CA PRO A 61 -1.16 -2.92 4.48
C PRO A 61 -0.56 -1.60 4.97
N ASN A 62 0.77 -1.53 5.20
CA ASN A 62 1.43 -0.28 5.63
C ASN A 62 1.39 0.80 4.54
N ALA A 63 1.32 0.43 3.28
CA ALA A 63 1.31 1.37 2.17
C ALA A 63 0.00 2.20 2.14
N PRO A 64 -1.21 1.62 2.08
CA PRO A 64 -2.45 2.37 2.16
C PRO A 64 -2.78 2.86 3.59
N TYR A 65 -2.12 2.36 4.64
CA TYR A 65 -2.29 2.81 6.01
C TYR A 65 -2.06 4.32 6.17
N LEU A 66 -1.11 4.90 5.42
CA LEU A 66 -0.83 6.33 5.39
C LEU A 66 -2.07 7.18 5.04
N LEU A 67 -3.05 6.63 4.32
CA LEU A 67 -4.34 7.31 4.10
C LEU A 67 -5.16 7.44 5.38
N SER A 68 -5.01 6.54 6.34
CA SER A 68 -5.74 6.63 7.61
C SER A 68 -5.21 7.73 8.53
N ASP A 69 -4.00 8.25 8.26
CA ASP A 69 -3.34 9.26 9.09
C ASP A 69 -3.98 10.64 9.00
N PHE A 70 -4.88 10.88 8.02
CA PHE A 70 -5.70 12.09 7.98
C PHE A 70 -6.50 12.35 9.28
N SER A 71 -6.75 11.34 10.09
CA SER A 71 -7.39 11.51 11.39
C SER A 71 -6.51 12.22 12.44
N HIS A 72 -5.20 12.40 12.16
CA HIS A 72 -4.28 13.17 12.99
C HIS A 72 -4.19 14.65 12.58
N PHE A 73 -5.03 15.08 11.64
CA PHE A 73 -5.08 16.48 11.23
C PHE A 73 -5.57 17.36 12.39
N ASP A 74 -4.72 18.28 12.84
CA ASP A 74 -5.06 19.26 13.88
C ASP A 74 -5.37 20.61 13.24
N HIS A 75 -6.65 21.02 13.32
CA HIS A 75 -7.10 22.31 12.85
C HIS A 75 -6.56 23.48 13.68
N ARG A 76 -6.00 23.22 14.85
CA ARG A 76 -5.42 24.23 15.76
C ARG A 76 -3.92 24.43 15.56
N SER A 77 -3.32 23.70 14.62
CA SER A 77 -1.92 23.90 14.23
C SER A 77 -1.66 25.33 13.77
N VAL A 78 -0.45 25.82 13.99
CA VAL A 78 0.00 27.13 13.50
C VAL A 78 0.04 27.17 11.96
N THR A 79 0.19 26.01 11.31
CA THR A 79 0.29 25.88 9.85
C THR A 79 -0.60 24.74 9.31
N PRO A 80 -1.94 24.81 9.48
CA PRO A 80 -2.83 23.68 9.18
C PRO A 80 -2.77 23.24 7.70
N TRP A 81 -2.62 24.18 6.78
CA TRP A 81 -2.50 23.86 5.35
C TRP A 81 -1.22 23.11 4.98
N LEU A 82 -0.12 23.42 5.66
CA LEU A 82 1.15 22.72 5.46
C LEU A 82 1.08 21.31 6.01
N ASP A 83 0.45 21.12 7.18
CA ASP A 83 0.23 19.80 7.78
C ASP A 83 -0.69 18.94 6.91
N LEU A 84 -1.76 19.52 6.37
CA LEU A 84 -2.61 18.84 5.40
C LEU A 84 -1.85 18.45 4.14
N ALA A 85 -1.07 19.37 3.57
CA ALA A 85 -0.26 19.08 2.37
C ALA A 85 0.75 17.94 2.61
N ARG A 86 1.36 17.88 3.79
CA ARG A 86 2.24 16.78 4.21
C ARG A 86 1.48 15.45 4.26
N LEU A 87 0.36 15.41 4.97
CA LEU A 87 -0.48 14.20 5.08
C LEU A 87 -0.91 13.69 3.70
N VAL A 88 -1.36 14.59 2.82
CA VAL A 88 -1.71 14.26 1.44
C VAL A 88 -0.50 13.69 0.69
N ALA A 89 0.65 14.35 0.74
CA ALA A 89 1.85 13.93 0.03
C ALA A 89 2.35 12.55 0.49
N PHE A 90 2.39 12.31 1.80
CA PHE A 90 2.79 11.01 2.36
C PHE A 90 1.76 9.92 2.06
N GLY A 91 0.47 10.23 2.19
CA GLY A 91 -0.62 9.31 1.86
C GLY A 91 -0.57 8.86 0.40
N TRP A 92 -0.42 9.80 -0.54
CA TRP A 92 -0.27 9.50 -1.96
C TRP A 92 1.00 8.70 -2.27
N ALA A 93 2.13 9.05 -1.64
CA ALA A 93 3.37 8.28 -1.81
C ALA A 93 3.18 6.81 -1.39
N GLY A 94 2.55 6.57 -0.23
CA GLY A 94 2.24 5.22 0.24
C GLY A 94 1.32 4.47 -0.73
N VAL A 95 0.22 5.09 -1.16
CA VAL A 95 -0.71 4.49 -2.13
C VAL A 95 0.00 4.11 -3.42
N LEU A 96 0.80 5.01 -4.00
CA LEU A 96 1.53 4.73 -5.24
C LEU A 96 2.51 3.57 -5.09
N LEU A 97 3.25 3.51 -3.98
CA LEU A 97 4.15 2.38 -3.66
C LEU A 97 3.37 1.08 -3.54
N GLY A 98 2.27 1.08 -2.78
CA GLY A 98 1.40 -0.09 -2.59
C GLY A 98 0.80 -0.60 -3.88
N LEU A 99 0.16 0.28 -4.67
CA LEU A 99 -0.48 -0.09 -5.92
C LEU A 99 0.52 -0.52 -7.00
N THR A 100 1.71 0.10 -7.05
CA THR A 100 2.77 -0.32 -7.96
C THR A 100 3.29 -1.71 -7.58
N SER A 101 3.52 -1.96 -6.28
CA SER A 101 3.93 -3.27 -5.78
C SER A 101 2.89 -4.36 -6.07
N LEU A 102 1.60 -4.06 -5.86
CA LEU A 102 0.50 -4.97 -6.17
C LEU A 102 0.45 -5.32 -7.67
N ARG A 103 0.71 -4.36 -8.56
CA ARG A 103 0.78 -4.59 -10.01
C ARG A 103 1.93 -5.50 -10.41
N ILE A 104 3.10 -5.32 -9.80
CA ILE A 104 4.26 -6.18 -10.07
C ILE A 104 3.92 -7.62 -9.70
N VAL A 105 3.44 -7.86 -8.49
CA VAL A 105 3.12 -9.21 -8.02
C VAL A 105 1.94 -9.81 -8.78
N HIS A 106 0.89 -9.00 -9.08
CA HIS A 106 -0.23 -9.44 -9.92
C HIS A 106 0.25 -9.99 -11.28
N ARG A 107 1.12 -9.24 -11.99
CA ARG A 107 1.66 -9.68 -13.29
C ARG A 107 2.42 -11.01 -13.18
N VAL A 108 3.24 -11.17 -12.16
CA VAL A 108 4.00 -12.41 -11.94
C VAL A 108 3.06 -13.57 -11.68
N VAL A 109 2.05 -13.40 -10.82
CA VAL A 109 1.07 -14.46 -10.51
C VAL A 109 0.19 -14.78 -11.71
N ALA A 110 -0.31 -13.77 -12.42
CA ALA A 110 -1.12 -13.98 -13.62
C ALA A 110 -0.33 -14.70 -14.73
N ALA A 111 0.93 -14.36 -14.94
CA ALA A 111 1.80 -15.04 -15.91
C ALA A 111 2.06 -16.50 -15.57
N ARG A 112 2.14 -16.86 -14.27
CA ARG A 112 2.44 -18.23 -13.84
C ARG A 112 1.21 -19.11 -13.62
N LEU A 113 0.16 -18.54 -13.05
CA LEU A 113 -1.02 -19.29 -12.57
C LEU A 113 -2.32 -18.91 -13.30
N GLY A 114 -2.22 -17.96 -14.25
CA GLY A 114 -3.35 -17.49 -15.03
C GLY A 114 -4.03 -16.26 -14.42
N GLU A 115 -4.81 -15.56 -15.25
CA GLU A 115 -5.46 -14.28 -14.91
C GLU A 115 -6.42 -14.40 -13.71
N LEU A 116 -7.13 -15.52 -13.57
CA LEU A 116 -8.05 -15.73 -12.45
C LEU A 116 -7.29 -15.74 -11.10
N ALA A 117 -6.13 -16.39 -11.05
CA ALA A 117 -5.28 -16.40 -9.86
C ALA A 117 -4.70 -15.00 -9.58
N GLY A 118 -4.31 -14.26 -10.62
CA GLY A 118 -3.86 -12.88 -10.52
C GLY A 118 -4.93 -11.98 -9.87
N TRP A 119 -6.16 -12.05 -10.33
CA TRP A 119 -7.28 -11.28 -9.75
C TRP A 119 -7.66 -11.76 -8.34
N GLY A 120 -7.57 -13.07 -8.07
CA GLY A 120 -7.71 -13.61 -6.72
C GLY A 120 -6.70 -13.00 -5.75
N LEU A 121 -5.43 -12.87 -6.18
CA LEU A 121 -4.40 -12.18 -5.42
C LEU A 121 -4.76 -10.70 -5.15
N VAL A 122 -5.23 -9.97 -6.17
CA VAL A 122 -5.62 -8.55 -6.01
C VAL A 122 -6.73 -8.40 -4.96
N LEU A 123 -7.75 -9.25 -5.02
CA LEU A 123 -8.83 -9.27 -4.03
C LEU A 123 -8.31 -9.59 -2.63
N ALA A 124 -7.49 -10.64 -2.49
CA ALA A 124 -6.90 -11.02 -1.21
C ALA A 124 -6.02 -9.90 -0.63
N ALA A 125 -5.22 -9.25 -1.46
CA ALA A 125 -4.38 -8.12 -1.09
C ALA A 125 -5.20 -6.90 -0.65
N ALA A 126 -6.30 -6.59 -1.33
CA ALA A 126 -7.20 -5.51 -0.96
C ALA A 126 -7.86 -5.77 0.41
N VAL A 127 -8.37 -7.00 0.62
CA VAL A 127 -8.96 -7.41 1.90
C VAL A 127 -7.92 -7.38 3.03
N ALA A 128 -6.72 -7.94 2.78
CA ALA A 128 -5.62 -7.92 3.74
C ALA A 128 -5.23 -6.48 4.13
N SER A 129 -5.22 -5.56 3.16
CA SER A 129 -4.96 -4.13 3.40
C SER A 129 -6.03 -3.51 4.29
N GLY A 130 -7.31 -3.77 4.04
CA GLY A 130 -8.41 -3.28 4.87
C GLY A 130 -8.33 -3.81 6.32
N ILE A 131 -8.07 -5.10 6.49
CA ILE A 131 -7.90 -5.74 7.80
C ILE A 131 -6.67 -5.16 8.51
N GLY A 132 -5.53 -5.04 7.82
CA GLY A 132 -4.30 -4.51 8.38
C GLY A 132 -4.42 -3.06 8.84
N ILE A 133 -5.14 -2.21 8.08
CA ILE A 133 -5.45 -0.83 8.49
C ILE A 133 -6.26 -0.81 9.78
N VAL A 134 -7.28 -1.66 9.89
CA VAL A 134 -8.12 -1.76 11.08
C VAL A 134 -7.31 -2.25 12.28
N LEU A 135 -6.51 -3.29 12.13
CA LEU A 135 -5.64 -3.81 13.20
C LEU A 135 -4.63 -2.76 13.66
N GLY A 136 -3.99 -2.07 12.72
CA GLY A 136 -3.06 -0.98 13.03
C GLY A 136 -3.73 0.18 13.74
N ARG A 137 -4.95 0.54 13.32
CA ARG A 137 -5.64 1.74 13.80
C ARG A 137 -6.36 1.54 15.14
N PHE A 138 -7.11 0.43 15.27
CA PHE A 138 -7.95 0.17 16.43
C PHE A 138 -7.23 -0.66 17.50
N ALA A 139 -6.41 -1.63 17.10
CA ALA A 139 -5.64 -2.46 18.02
C ALA A 139 -4.20 -1.95 18.24
N ARG A 140 -3.76 -0.95 17.46
CA ARG A 140 -2.39 -0.40 17.48
C ARG A 140 -1.31 -1.46 17.28
N LEU A 141 -1.63 -2.49 16.51
CA LEU A 141 -0.71 -3.57 16.17
C LEU A 141 0.18 -3.18 14.98
N ASN A 142 1.43 -3.61 15.04
CA ASN A 142 2.38 -3.43 13.95
C ASN A 142 2.53 -4.72 13.14
N SER A 143 2.96 -4.61 11.88
CA SER A 143 3.12 -5.76 10.99
C SER A 143 4.05 -6.84 11.55
N TRP A 144 5.10 -6.50 12.29
CA TRP A 144 6.01 -7.48 12.91
C TRP A 144 5.35 -8.27 14.05
N GLU A 145 4.25 -7.79 14.66
CA GLU A 145 3.53 -8.51 15.71
C GLU A 145 2.80 -9.74 15.16
N LEU A 146 2.50 -9.77 13.86
CA LEU A 146 2.02 -10.99 13.18
C LEU A 146 3.02 -12.16 13.32
N VAL A 147 4.31 -11.85 13.40
CA VAL A 147 5.37 -12.86 13.56
C VAL A 147 5.68 -13.10 15.03
N THR A 148 5.75 -12.03 15.85
CA THR A 148 6.17 -12.13 17.26
C THR A 148 5.04 -12.55 18.19
N ARG A 149 3.78 -12.24 17.87
CA ARG A 149 2.58 -12.50 18.71
C ARG A 149 1.37 -12.92 17.87
N PRO A 150 1.46 -13.98 17.04
CA PRO A 150 0.41 -14.34 16.08
C PRO A 150 -0.95 -14.64 16.74
N THR A 151 -0.94 -15.27 17.92
CA THR A 151 -2.16 -15.59 18.66
C THR A 151 -2.87 -14.34 19.21
N ALA A 152 -2.11 -13.34 19.65
CA ALA A 152 -2.66 -12.07 20.11
C ALA A 152 -3.30 -11.30 18.94
N VAL A 153 -2.64 -11.29 17.79
CA VAL A 153 -3.17 -10.65 16.56
C VAL A 153 -4.44 -11.35 16.10
N ALA A 154 -4.46 -12.70 16.10
CA ALA A 154 -5.65 -13.46 15.73
C ALA A 154 -6.82 -13.21 16.69
N GLY A 155 -6.57 -13.19 18.00
CA GLY A 155 -7.58 -12.88 19.01
C GLY A 155 -8.17 -11.48 18.83
N GLU A 156 -7.32 -10.49 18.53
CA GLU A 156 -7.76 -9.13 18.31
C GLU A 156 -8.55 -8.98 17.00
N ALA A 157 -8.14 -9.69 15.95
CA ALA A 157 -8.89 -9.73 14.69
C ALA A 157 -10.29 -10.32 14.88
N VAL A 158 -10.43 -11.39 15.65
CA VAL A 158 -11.74 -11.98 15.99
C VAL A 158 -12.58 -11.01 16.82
N ARG A 159 -11.99 -10.38 17.84
CA ARG A 159 -12.67 -9.37 18.68
C ARG A 159 -13.20 -8.20 17.86
N LEU A 160 -12.38 -7.65 16.98
CA LEU A 160 -12.75 -6.54 16.10
C LEU A 160 -13.76 -6.96 15.02
N GLY A 161 -13.68 -8.21 14.53
CA GLY A 161 -14.61 -8.79 13.57
C GLY A 161 -16.04 -8.93 14.10
N GLY A 162 -16.24 -8.98 15.42
CA GLY A 162 -17.56 -8.92 16.05
C GLY A 162 -18.23 -7.54 15.98
N ASN A 163 -17.51 -6.49 15.63
CA ASN A 163 -18.04 -5.13 15.54
C ASN A 163 -18.29 -4.74 14.06
N TYR A 164 -19.56 -4.68 13.64
CA TYR A 164 -19.95 -4.37 12.27
C TYR A 164 -19.38 -3.02 11.75
N ARG A 165 -19.21 -2.01 12.62
CA ARG A 165 -18.64 -0.70 12.24
C ARG A 165 -17.17 -0.83 11.86
N VAL A 166 -16.44 -1.64 12.59
CA VAL A 166 -15.02 -1.92 12.33
C VAL A 166 -14.86 -2.72 11.03
N VAL A 167 -15.73 -3.71 10.83
CA VAL A 167 -15.79 -4.47 9.58
C VAL A 167 -16.12 -3.56 8.39
N ALA A 168 -17.08 -2.63 8.55
CA ALA A 168 -17.42 -1.67 7.51
C ALA A 168 -16.22 -0.77 7.14
N VAL A 169 -15.41 -0.35 8.11
CA VAL A 169 -14.16 0.40 7.85
C VAL A 169 -13.15 -0.45 7.09
N ALA A 170 -12.95 -1.71 7.47
CA ALA A 170 -12.06 -2.62 6.75
C ALA A 170 -12.51 -2.81 5.29
N MET A 171 -13.81 -3.03 5.07
CA MET A 171 -14.39 -3.18 3.73
C MET A 171 -14.28 -1.89 2.90
N PHE A 172 -14.46 -0.73 3.52
CA PHE A 172 -14.26 0.56 2.86
C PHE A 172 -12.82 0.72 2.34
N PHE A 173 -11.81 0.44 3.16
CA PHE A 173 -10.42 0.53 2.73
C PHE A 173 -10.06 -0.55 1.71
N ALA A 174 -10.58 -1.76 1.83
CA ALA A 174 -10.41 -2.80 0.82
C ALA A 174 -11.00 -2.37 -0.54
N ALA A 175 -12.22 -1.85 -0.54
CA ALA A 175 -12.87 -1.31 -1.74
C ALA A 175 -12.09 -0.13 -2.33
N LEU A 176 -11.58 0.77 -1.48
CA LEU A 176 -10.78 1.91 -1.90
C LEU A 176 -9.50 1.47 -2.62
N VAL A 177 -8.76 0.50 -2.05
CA VAL A 177 -7.57 -0.09 -2.69
C VAL A 177 -7.92 -0.70 -4.05
N LEU A 178 -9.02 -1.45 -4.12
CA LEU A 178 -9.48 -2.08 -5.35
C LEU A 178 -9.85 -1.05 -6.42
N VAL A 179 -10.63 -0.02 -6.05
CA VAL A 179 -11.03 1.06 -6.96
C VAL A 179 -9.80 1.83 -7.48
N MET A 180 -8.85 2.17 -6.60
CA MET A 180 -7.60 2.83 -7.01
C MET A 180 -6.77 1.93 -7.93
N TYR A 181 -6.71 0.63 -7.65
CA TYR A 181 -6.02 -0.34 -8.49
C TYR A 181 -6.62 -0.40 -9.91
N LEU A 182 -7.95 -0.45 -10.01
CA LEU A 182 -8.67 -0.45 -11.28
C LEU A 182 -8.50 0.87 -12.02
N ALA A 183 -8.65 2.01 -11.34
CA ALA A 183 -8.50 3.35 -11.93
C ALA A 183 -7.13 3.55 -12.57
N LEU A 184 -6.07 3.18 -11.87
CA LEU A 184 -4.72 3.24 -12.44
C LEU A 184 -4.49 2.21 -13.57
N GLY A 185 -5.27 1.10 -13.62
CA GLY A 185 -5.22 0.09 -14.69
C GLY A 185 -5.74 0.60 -16.02
N THR A 186 -6.77 1.44 -15.97
CA THR A 186 -7.47 1.98 -17.17
C THR A 186 -6.62 2.98 -17.93
N GLU A 187 -5.67 3.69 -17.29
CA GLU A 187 -4.78 4.63 -18.00
C GLU A 187 -3.90 3.93 -19.05
N GLY A 188 -3.42 2.73 -18.77
CA GLY A 188 -2.66 1.91 -19.73
C GLY A 188 -3.51 1.43 -20.91
N ALA A 189 -4.79 1.16 -20.69
CA ALA A 189 -5.74 0.80 -21.73
C ALA A 189 -6.10 2.02 -22.59
N LEU A 190 -6.40 3.17 -21.99
CA LEU A 190 -6.72 4.40 -22.71
C LEU A 190 -5.57 4.89 -23.60
N ARG A 191 -4.31 4.74 -23.15
CA ARG A 191 -3.14 5.04 -23.99
C ARG A 191 -3.01 4.11 -25.19
N ARG A 192 -3.45 2.87 -25.10
CA ARG A 192 -3.49 1.94 -26.27
C ARG A 192 -4.60 2.30 -27.27
N PHE A 193 -5.69 2.90 -26.81
CA PHE A 193 -6.79 3.33 -27.68
C PHE A 193 -6.64 4.77 -28.21
N GLY A 194 -5.77 5.61 -27.61
CA GLY A 194 -5.67 7.05 -27.88
C GLY A 194 -4.51 7.51 -28.75
N MET A 195 -3.64 6.62 -29.27
CA MET A 195 -2.59 7.01 -30.21
C MET A 195 -2.78 6.31 -31.57
N PRO A 196 -3.22 7.02 -32.62
CA PRO A 196 -2.93 6.58 -33.98
C PRO A 196 -1.39 6.62 -34.13
N SER A 197 -0.80 5.48 -34.43
CA SER A 197 0.62 5.37 -34.80
C SER A 197 0.87 6.31 -35.97
N GLY A 198 1.43 7.48 -35.72
CA GLY A 198 1.87 8.39 -36.75
C GLY A 198 2.95 7.67 -37.58
N ARG A 199 2.56 7.11 -38.72
CA ARG A 199 3.49 6.78 -39.80
C ARG A 199 4.16 8.08 -40.19
N ARG A 200 5.45 8.21 -39.92
CA ARG A 200 6.25 9.24 -40.55
C ARG A 200 6.23 8.94 -42.08
N PRO A 201 5.87 9.91 -42.93
CA PRO A 201 6.09 9.75 -44.35
C PRO A 201 7.63 9.64 -44.58
N GLN A 202 8.04 8.57 -45.21
CA GLN A 202 9.37 8.49 -45.76
C GLN A 202 9.39 9.37 -47.02
N THR A 203 10.15 10.43 -46.93
CA THR A 203 10.65 11.18 -48.11
C THR A 203 12.13 10.86 -48.30
#